data_ff8b0504169a7cb9ea7ce2685a83b29a
#
_entry.id   ff8b0504169a7cb9ea7ce2685a83b29a
#
_cell.length_a   1.000
_cell.length_b   1.000
_cell.length_c   1.000
_cell.angle_alpha   90.00
_cell.angle_beta   90.00
_cell.angle_gamma   90.00
#
_symmetry.space_group_name_H-M   'P 1'
#
loop_
_entity.id
_entity.type
_entity.pdbx_description
1 polymer ?
#
loop_
_entity_poly.entity_id
_entity_poly.type
_entity_poly.pdbx_seq_one_letter_code
_entity_poly.pdbx_strand_id
1 'polypeptide(L)'
;MSSRHLIALVAIQLAMAIPGWAETSRLNTTPSTQGSPRVITLTPHLAEVVDAAGGASMLVGVSAHSNQPSSIKNLPIISDARSLDLERIKTLQPTLIIYWQSGTPSTQIEALKKYFANSSTKIMSTEPRKLDDIAKDIETIGRILGTTQIADQSAKQFRQHVKDLQNKYKKNQKANAHRVRVFYQIWSQPLMTLNREHLIGDIIQLCGGEQLFATEKLLVPTVSRESVLKADPEIIFTAVDNKNIKTDWSMWSSLPNLSATKNNGFVEINGDTISRPSPQILIGAEKICSSIEAIRLSRSPQKN
;
A
#
# COMPACT_ATOMS: atom_id res chain seq x y z
N MET A 1 -60.08 -17.08 77.20
CA MET A 1 -59.40 -17.30 78.47
C MET A 1 -57.91 -16.94 78.24
N SER A 2 -57.49 -15.96 79.09
CA SER A 2 -56.19 -15.74 79.67
C SER A 2 -55.02 -15.50 78.72
N SER A 3 -54.63 -14.29 78.43
CA SER A 3 -53.77 -13.41 79.26
C SER A 3 -52.34 -13.97 79.49
N ARG A 4 -51.35 -13.27 78.92
CA ARG A 4 -50.22 -12.72 79.71
C ARG A 4 -49.15 -12.03 78.81
N HIS A 5 -48.96 -10.77 79.19
CA HIS A 5 -47.87 -9.86 78.75
C HIS A 5 -46.45 -10.40 79.09
N LEU A 6 -45.50 -10.10 78.27
CA LEU A 6 -44.15 -9.87 78.78
C LEU A 6 -43.42 -8.84 77.89
N ILE A 7 -43.01 -7.79 78.55
CA ILE A 7 -42.24 -6.64 78.05
C ILE A 7 -40.77 -7.11 78.00
N ALA A 8 -40.06 -6.87 76.95
CA ALA A 8 -38.59 -6.98 76.90
C ALA A 8 -37.98 -5.80 76.15
N LEU A 9 -37.07 -5.18 76.83
CA LEU A 9 -36.33 -3.96 76.56
C LEU A 9 -35.65 -3.91 75.19
N VAL A 10 -35.78 -2.73 74.58
CA VAL A 10 -35.01 -2.29 73.42
C VAL A 10 -33.64 -1.78 73.90
N ALA A 11 -32.59 -2.41 73.50
CA ALA A 11 -31.22 -1.87 73.54
C ALA A 11 -30.88 -1.24 72.20
N ILE A 12 -30.80 0.09 72.17
CA ILE A 12 -30.38 0.88 71.01
C ILE A 12 -28.84 0.83 71.01
N GLN A 13 -28.24 0.13 70.04
CA GLN A 13 -26.82 0.28 69.73
C GLN A 13 -26.66 1.31 68.59
N LEU A 14 -26.09 2.44 68.94
CA LEU A 14 -25.71 3.52 68.02
C LEU A 14 -24.42 3.11 67.34
N ALA A 15 -24.49 2.62 66.08
CA ALA A 15 -23.34 2.37 65.25
C ALA A 15 -22.94 3.65 64.54
N MET A 16 -21.83 4.26 64.93
CA MET A 16 -21.19 5.36 64.23
C MET A 16 -20.67 4.87 62.89
N ALA A 17 -21.30 5.28 61.79
CA ALA A 17 -20.78 5.09 60.46
C ALA A 17 -19.66 6.13 60.20
N ILE A 18 -18.43 5.67 60.05
CA ILE A 18 -17.31 6.45 59.59
C ILE A 18 -17.47 6.59 58.04
N PRO A 19 -17.52 7.79 57.45
CA PRO A 19 -17.51 7.93 56.00
C PRO A 19 -16.10 7.60 55.51
N GLY A 20 -15.97 6.41 54.89
CA GLY A 20 -14.78 6.05 54.11
C GLY A 20 -14.64 6.98 52.93
N TRP A 21 -13.60 7.76 52.91
CA TRP A 21 -13.19 8.54 51.73
C TRP A 21 -12.75 7.56 50.68
N ALA A 22 -13.62 7.28 49.72
CA ALA A 22 -13.25 6.67 48.48
C ALA A 22 -12.50 7.74 47.65
N GLU A 23 -11.18 7.67 47.76
CA GLU A 23 -10.27 8.42 46.90
C GLU A 23 -10.37 7.83 45.49
N THR A 24 -11.34 8.36 44.71
CA THR A 24 -11.40 8.12 43.27
C THR A 24 -10.17 8.76 42.68
N SER A 25 -9.14 7.97 42.44
CA SER A 25 -8.00 8.32 41.59
C SER A 25 -8.56 8.60 40.19
N ARG A 26 -8.96 9.84 39.97
CA ARG A 26 -9.17 10.37 38.61
C ARG A 26 -7.78 10.32 37.95
N LEU A 27 -7.57 9.33 37.09
CA LEU A 27 -6.54 9.39 36.07
C LEU A 27 -6.82 10.65 35.27
N ASN A 28 -6.18 11.75 35.68
CA ASN A 28 -6.05 12.94 34.86
C ASN A 28 -5.19 12.58 33.65
N THR A 29 -5.80 11.93 32.65
CA THR A 29 -5.31 12.00 31.29
C THR A 29 -5.56 13.42 30.83
N THR A 30 -4.58 14.30 31.09
CA THR A 30 -4.49 15.59 30.41
C THR A 30 -4.57 15.30 28.93
N PRO A 31 -5.59 15.78 28.18
CA PRO A 31 -5.54 15.74 26.73
C PRO A 31 -4.31 16.54 26.35
N SER A 32 -3.33 15.90 25.71
CA SER A 32 -2.25 16.65 25.08
C SER A 32 -2.88 17.65 24.13
N THR A 33 -2.65 18.94 24.38
CA THR A 33 -3.06 20.06 23.53
C THR A 33 -2.23 20.12 22.23
N GLN A 34 -1.85 18.97 21.68
CA GLN A 34 -1.37 18.88 20.31
C GLN A 34 -2.60 18.91 19.40
N GLY A 35 -2.72 20.00 18.63
CA GLY A 35 -3.76 20.12 17.59
C GLY A 35 -3.75 18.88 16.70
N SER A 36 -4.89 18.61 16.05
CA SER A 36 -5.02 17.46 15.14
C SER A 36 -3.83 17.36 14.19
N PRO A 37 -3.27 16.15 13.94
CA PRO A 37 -2.17 15.98 13.02
C PRO A 37 -2.46 16.62 11.66
N ARG A 38 -1.42 17.23 11.07
CA ARG A 38 -1.48 17.88 9.75
C ARG A 38 -0.47 17.18 8.84
N VAL A 39 -1.00 16.42 7.89
CA VAL A 39 -0.21 15.48 7.08
C VAL A 39 -0.02 16.00 5.66
N ILE A 40 1.19 15.89 5.16
CA ILE A 40 1.52 16.14 3.75
C ILE A 40 2.09 14.87 3.14
N THR A 41 1.66 14.55 1.92
CA THR A 41 2.15 13.40 1.15
C THR A 41 2.80 13.86 -0.15
N LEU A 42 4.00 13.33 -0.45
CA LEU A 42 4.80 13.76 -1.61
C LEU A 42 4.60 12.87 -2.86
N THR A 43 3.79 11.81 -2.76
CA THR A 43 3.43 10.94 -3.89
C THR A 43 1.97 10.52 -3.80
N PRO A 44 1.29 10.26 -4.94
CA PRO A 44 -0.17 10.04 -4.97
C PRO A 44 -0.65 8.89 -4.08
N HIS A 45 0.03 7.75 -4.10
CA HIS A 45 -0.36 6.57 -3.34
C HIS A 45 -0.30 6.78 -1.82
N LEU A 46 0.56 7.69 -1.34
CA LEU A 46 0.66 7.96 0.10
C LEU A 46 -0.60 8.61 0.66
N ALA A 47 -1.33 9.39 -0.14
CA ALA A 47 -2.65 9.88 0.27
C ALA A 47 -3.65 8.74 0.47
N GLU A 48 -3.60 7.71 -0.38
CA GLU A 48 -4.41 6.51 -0.27
C GLU A 48 -4.03 5.65 0.96
N VAL A 49 -2.73 5.57 1.29
CA VAL A 49 -2.24 4.87 2.49
C VAL A 49 -2.64 5.62 3.76
N VAL A 50 -2.55 6.95 3.77
CA VAL A 50 -3.01 7.79 4.89
C VAL A 50 -4.53 7.65 5.08
N ASP A 51 -5.32 7.60 4.01
CA ASP A 51 -6.75 7.34 4.06
C ASP A 51 -7.04 5.96 4.69
N ALA A 52 -6.39 4.91 4.19
CA ALA A 52 -6.50 3.56 4.73
C ALA A 52 -6.10 3.47 6.22
N ALA A 53 -5.19 4.34 6.66
CA ALA A 53 -4.81 4.47 8.07
C ALA A 53 -5.81 5.31 8.89
N GLY A 54 -6.89 5.82 8.30
CA GLY A 54 -7.91 6.63 8.97
C GLY A 54 -7.54 8.11 9.09
N GLY A 55 -6.55 8.59 8.33
CA GLY A 55 -6.02 9.95 8.40
C GLY A 55 -6.46 10.89 7.28
N ALA A 56 -7.45 10.55 6.44
CA ALA A 56 -7.86 11.37 5.29
C ALA A 56 -8.17 12.83 5.65
N SER A 57 -8.88 13.06 6.76
CA SER A 57 -9.23 14.40 7.25
C SER A 57 -8.04 15.20 7.79
N MET A 58 -6.90 14.55 8.00
CA MET A 58 -5.67 15.16 8.50
C MET A 58 -4.74 15.61 7.35
N LEU A 59 -5.05 15.22 6.10
CA LEU A 59 -4.31 15.66 4.93
C LEU A 59 -4.52 17.16 4.70
N VAL A 60 -3.43 17.90 4.56
CA VAL A 60 -3.45 19.36 4.33
C VAL A 60 -2.72 19.77 3.05
N GLY A 61 -1.99 18.85 2.41
CA GLY A 61 -1.30 19.05 1.14
C GLY A 61 -0.92 17.71 0.52
N VAL A 62 -0.97 17.64 -0.80
CA VAL A 62 -0.76 16.40 -1.56
C VAL A 62 0.12 16.66 -2.77
N SER A 63 0.67 15.60 -3.36
CA SER A 63 1.36 15.69 -4.66
C SER A 63 0.38 15.81 -5.82
N ALA A 64 0.88 16.28 -6.96
CA ALA A 64 0.16 16.20 -8.23
C ALA A 64 -0.32 14.75 -8.49
N HIS A 65 -1.44 14.61 -9.20
CA HIS A 65 -2.08 13.33 -9.51
C HIS A 65 -2.61 12.53 -8.31
N SER A 66 -2.68 13.13 -7.11
CA SER A 66 -3.39 12.56 -5.97
C SER A 66 -4.90 12.73 -6.19
N ASN A 67 -5.57 11.66 -6.61
CA ASN A 67 -6.98 11.66 -6.99
C ASN A 67 -7.87 10.83 -6.04
N GLN A 68 -7.25 10.16 -5.08
CA GLN A 68 -7.91 9.36 -4.05
C GLN A 68 -7.33 9.66 -2.67
N PRO A 69 -8.18 9.65 -1.63
CA PRO A 69 -9.64 9.60 -1.66
C PRO A 69 -10.28 10.86 -2.27
N SER A 70 -11.57 10.79 -2.63
CA SER A 70 -12.24 11.93 -3.28
C SER A 70 -12.27 13.22 -2.45
N SER A 71 -12.16 13.10 -1.13
CA SER A 71 -12.12 14.23 -0.17
C SER A 71 -10.92 15.16 -0.34
N ILE A 72 -9.82 14.69 -0.96
CA ILE A 72 -8.58 15.46 -1.10
C ILE A 72 -8.52 16.31 -2.39
N LYS A 73 -9.52 16.26 -3.25
CA LYS A 73 -9.51 16.91 -4.58
C LYS A 73 -9.20 18.41 -4.54
N ASN A 74 -9.57 19.08 -3.46
CA ASN A 74 -9.39 20.51 -3.28
C ASN A 74 -8.17 20.87 -2.42
N LEU A 75 -7.37 19.90 -2.01
CA LEU A 75 -6.18 20.17 -1.23
C LEU A 75 -5.10 20.82 -2.08
N PRO A 76 -4.25 21.66 -1.48
CA PRO A 76 -3.10 22.24 -2.15
C PRO A 76 -2.18 21.17 -2.74
N ILE A 77 -1.82 21.31 -4.02
CA ILE A 77 -0.76 20.55 -4.64
C ILE A 77 0.56 21.19 -4.25
N ILE A 78 1.46 20.41 -3.63
CA ILE A 78 2.72 20.89 -3.05
C ILE A 78 3.96 20.26 -3.69
N SER A 79 3.81 19.24 -4.51
CA SER A 79 4.92 18.59 -5.22
C SER A 79 4.45 17.94 -6.52
N ASP A 80 5.39 17.75 -7.42
CA ASP A 80 5.28 16.90 -8.58
C ASP A 80 6.61 16.14 -8.80
N ALA A 81 6.75 15.45 -9.94
CA ALA A 81 7.97 14.70 -10.28
C ALA A 81 9.21 15.61 -10.45
N ARG A 82 9.05 16.95 -10.60
CA ARG A 82 10.12 17.89 -10.91
C ARG A 82 10.36 18.90 -9.80
N SER A 83 9.34 19.24 -9.03
CA SER A 83 9.34 20.38 -8.10
C SER A 83 8.74 20.03 -6.74
N LEU A 84 9.21 20.74 -5.71
CA LEU A 84 8.72 20.69 -4.34
C LEU A 84 8.58 22.13 -3.83
N ASP A 85 7.36 22.53 -3.47
CA ASP A 85 7.06 23.89 -2.96
C ASP A 85 7.25 23.93 -1.45
N LEU A 86 8.50 24.15 -1.01
CA LEU A 86 8.87 24.19 0.41
C LEU A 86 8.18 25.32 1.18
N GLU A 87 7.97 26.47 0.55
CA GLU A 87 7.31 27.61 1.20
C GLU A 87 5.83 27.32 1.45
N ARG A 88 5.15 26.75 0.46
CA ARG A 88 3.77 26.33 0.63
C ARG A 88 3.63 25.23 1.68
N ILE A 89 4.55 24.25 1.69
CA ILE A 89 4.60 23.22 2.73
C ILE A 89 4.71 23.88 4.11
N LYS A 90 5.62 24.84 4.30
CA LYS A 90 5.79 25.55 5.57
C LYS A 90 4.53 26.31 5.99
N THR A 91 3.88 26.99 5.04
CA THR A 91 2.63 27.72 5.31
C THR A 91 1.50 26.80 5.78
N LEU A 92 1.50 25.55 5.33
CA LEU A 92 0.55 24.52 5.76
C LEU A 92 0.83 23.97 7.16
N GLN A 93 1.96 24.33 7.79
CA GLN A 93 2.34 23.93 9.16
C GLN A 93 2.14 22.42 9.42
N PRO A 94 2.78 21.52 8.63
CA PRO A 94 2.61 20.11 8.80
C PRO A 94 3.25 19.62 10.10
N THR A 95 2.62 18.64 10.74
CA THR A 95 3.21 17.85 11.83
C THR A 95 3.90 16.60 11.30
N LEU A 96 3.48 16.13 10.11
CA LEU A 96 4.02 14.95 9.45
C LEU A 96 4.12 15.16 7.94
N ILE A 97 5.28 14.85 7.37
CA ILE A 97 5.50 14.79 5.92
C ILE A 97 5.92 13.36 5.58
N ILE A 98 5.23 12.75 4.61
CA ILE A 98 5.51 11.37 4.17
C ILE A 98 5.97 11.40 2.71
N TYR A 99 7.09 10.71 2.42
CA TYR A 99 7.61 10.55 1.08
C TYR A 99 7.93 9.09 0.74
N TRP A 100 7.98 8.76 -0.53
CA TRP A 100 8.40 7.45 -1.02
C TRP A 100 9.88 7.49 -1.41
N GLN A 101 10.71 6.66 -0.77
CA GLN A 101 12.16 6.74 -0.86
C GLN A 101 12.69 6.59 -2.30
N SER A 102 12.21 5.62 -3.06
CA SER A 102 12.67 5.37 -4.44
C SER A 102 11.90 6.16 -5.50
N GLY A 103 10.73 6.70 -5.17
CA GLY A 103 9.88 7.44 -6.10
C GLY A 103 9.89 8.96 -5.92
N THR A 104 10.61 9.47 -4.91
CA THR A 104 10.82 10.91 -4.71
C THR A 104 12.26 11.26 -5.07
N PRO A 105 12.52 12.27 -5.93
CA PRO A 105 13.89 12.67 -6.29
C PRO A 105 14.75 12.96 -5.05
N SER A 106 15.99 12.45 -5.02
CA SER A 106 16.91 12.63 -3.88
C SER A 106 17.17 14.11 -3.56
N THR A 107 17.24 14.95 -4.56
CA THR A 107 17.39 16.40 -4.40
C THR A 107 16.21 17.05 -3.67
N GLN A 108 14.99 16.57 -3.91
CA GLN A 108 13.80 17.02 -3.17
C GLN A 108 13.84 16.54 -1.72
N ILE A 109 14.24 15.30 -1.48
CA ILE A 109 14.38 14.73 -0.13
C ILE A 109 15.42 15.51 0.68
N GLU A 110 16.57 15.80 0.10
CA GLU A 110 17.65 16.56 0.74
C GLU A 110 17.20 18.01 1.07
N ALA A 111 16.57 18.68 0.10
CA ALA A 111 16.01 20.02 0.29
C ALA A 111 14.96 20.03 1.43
N LEU A 112 14.05 19.06 1.45
CA LEU A 112 13.04 18.90 2.49
C LEU A 112 13.68 18.74 3.88
N LYS A 113 14.62 17.78 4.00
CA LYS A 113 15.30 17.52 5.27
C LYS A 113 16.08 18.72 5.78
N LYS A 114 16.78 19.41 4.88
CA LYS A 114 17.52 20.64 5.22
C LYS A 114 16.59 21.78 5.67
N TYR A 115 15.48 21.97 4.96
CA TYR A 115 14.54 23.04 5.25
C TYR A 115 13.83 22.86 6.59
N PHE A 116 13.49 21.62 6.94
CA PHE A 116 12.79 21.29 8.19
C PHE A 116 13.70 20.79 9.32
N ALA A 117 15.03 20.91 9.18
CA ALA A 117 16.01 20.40 10.17
C ALA A 117 15.79 20.92 11.60
N ASN A 118 15.34 22.17 11.74
CA ASN A 118 15.11 22.84 13.03
C ASN A 118 13.60 22.99 13.35
N SER A 119 12.74 22.22 12.70
CA SER A 119 11.29 22.25 12.96
C SER A 119 10.84 21.02 13.76
N SER A 120 9.66 21.11 14.38
CA SER A 120 9.01 19.98 15.03
C SER A 120 8.31 19.02 14.03
N THR A 121 8.34 19.34 12.74
CA THR A 121 7.74 18.53 11.69
C THR A 121 8.46 17.19 11.56
N LYS A 122 7.73 16.09 11.71
CA LYS A 122 8.26 14.76 11.49
C LYS A 122 8.31 14.44 9.99
N ILE A 123 9.43 13.91 9.52
CA ILE A 123 9.59 13.45 8.14
C ILE A 123 9.74 11.94 8.18
N MET A 124 8.88 11.24 7.42
CA MET A 124 8.84 9.78 7.35
C MET A 124 9.00 9.31 5.90
N SER A 125 9.80 8.27 5.68
CA SER A 125 9.89 7.58 4.40
C SER A 125 9.14 6.26 4.42
N THR A 126 8.61 5.86 3.25
CA THR A 126 8.11 4.52 2.98
C THR A 126 8.91 3.90 1.84
N GLU A 127 9.01 2.58 1.80
CA GLU A 127 9.68 1.84 0.72
C GLU A 127 9.13 0.41 0.66
N PRO A 128 7.85 0.23 0.29
CA PRO A 128 7.24 -1.10 0.22
C PRO A 128 7.82 -1.91 -0.95
N ARG A 129 8.39 -3.06 -0.60
CA ARG A 129 8.98 -4.04 -1.54
C ARG A 129 8.10 -5.28 -1.69
N LYS A 130 7.23 -5.52 -0.73
CA LYS A 130 6.28 -6.63 -0.69
C LYS A 130 4.88 -6.13 -0.37
N LEU A 131 3.88 -6.91 -0.72
CA LEU A 131 2.50 -6.56 -0.40
C LEU A 131 2.29 -6.33 1.11
N ASP A 132 2.91 -7.14 1.98
CA ASP A 132 2.80 -6.95 3.43
C ASP A 132 3.38 -5.63 3.94
N ASP A 133 4.34 -5.04 3.23
CA ASP A 133 4.94 -3.76 3.63
C ASP A 133 3.92 -2.62 3.52
N ILE A 134 2.98 -2.69 2.57
CA ILE A 134 1.84 -1.74 2.48
C ILE A 134 0.99 -1.80 3.75
N ALA A 135 0.68 -3.00 4.24
CA ALA A 135 -0.06 -3.16 5.49
C ALA A 135 0.70 -2.60 6.69
N LYS A 136 2.03 -2.81 6.75
CA LYS A 136 2.89 -2.24 7.80
C LYS A 136 2.96 -0.71 7.74
N ASP A 137 2.98 -0.12 6.53
CA ASP A 137 2.93 1.33 6.35
C ASP A 137 1.60 1.89 6.88
N ILE A 138 0.46 1.26 6.57
CA ILE A 138 -0.86 1.62 7.11
C ILE A 138 -0.84 1.60 8.64
N GLU A 139 -0.38 0.50 9.27
CA GLU A 139 -0.29 0.35 10.72
C GLU A 139 0.64 1.40 11.35
N THR A 140 1.78 1.68 10.70
CA THR A 140 2.77 2.64 11.21
C THR A 140 2.24 4.07 11.15
N ILE A 141 1.61 4.43 10.04
CA ILE A 141 0.97 5.75 9.86
C ILE A 141 -0.16 5.90 10.86
N GLY A 142 -1.03 4.90 11.03
CA GLY A 142 -2.13 4.94 11.99
C GLY A 142 -1.68 5.14 13.43
N ARG A 143 -0.57 4.51 13.85
CA ARG A 143 0.02 4.76 15.17
C ARG A 143 0.51 6.20 15.33
N ILE A 144 1.13 6.77 14.30
CA ILE A 144 1.61 8.15 14.32
C ILE A 144 0.44 9.14 14.38
N LEU A 145 -0.66 8.83 13.69
CA LEU A 145 -1.85 9.68 13.62
C LEU A 145 -2.83 9.50 14.79
N GLY A 146 -2.62 8.49 15.64
CA GLY A 146 -3.55 8.15 16.72
C GLY A 146 -4.82 7.41 16.24
N THR A 147 -4.80 6.84 15.05
CA THR A 147 -5.91 6.10 14.40
C THR A 147 -5.66 4.59 14.37
N THR A 148 -4.90 4.05 15.33
CA THR A 148 -4.41 2.66 15.36
C THR A 148 -5.51 1.63 15.10
N GLN A 149 -6.68 1.78 15.70
CA GLN A 149 -7.77 0.80 15.54
C GLN A 149 -8.24 0.71 14.07
N ILE A 150 -8.38 1.85 13.38
CA ILE A 150 -8.80 1.90 11.97
C ILE A 150 -7.69 1.31 11.10
N ALA A 151 -6.45 1.70 11.36
CA ALA A 151 -5.28 1.25 10.61
C ALA A 151 -5.08 -0.27 10.72
N ASP A 152 -5.16 -0.83 11.93
CA ASP A 152 -5.01 -2.28 12.16
C ASP A 152 -6.12 -3.07 11.45
N GLN A 153 -7.36 -2.56 11.48
CA GLN A 153 -8.47 -3.17 10.76
C GLN A 153 -8.24 -3.14 9.24
N SER A 154 -7.83 -2.00 8.68
CA SER A 154 -7.53 -1.85 7.24
C SER A 154 -6.37 -2.75 6.82
N ALA A 155 -5.29 -2.79 7.59
CA ALA A 155 -4.14 -3.65 7.33
C ALA A 155 -4.51 -5.14 7.37
N LYS A 156 -5.33 -5.55 8.34
CA LYS A 156 -5.86 -6.91 8.43
C LYS A 156 -6.71 -7.27 7.21
N GLN A 157 -7.60 -6.38 6.78
CA GLN A 157 -8.43 -6.59 5.58
C GLN A 157 -7.56 -6.71 4.33
N PHE A 158 -6.56 -5.83 4.16
CA PHE A 158 -5.63 -5.90 3.05
C PHE A 158 -4.89 -7.25 3.01
N ARG A 159 -4.32 -7.70 4.14
CA ARG A 159 -3.66 -9.00 4.24
C ARG A 159 -4.60 -10.16 3.93
N GLN A 160 -5.88 -10.05 4.34
CA GLN A 160 -6.88 -11.08 4.02
C GLN A 160 -7.13 -11.13 2.50
N HIS A 161 -7.30 -9.99 1.85
CA HIS A 161 -7.47 -9.94 0.39
C HIS A 161 -6.24 -10.50 -0.37
N VAL A 162 -5.01 -10.21 0.10
CA VAL A 162 -3.78 -10.83 -0.45
C VAL A 162 -3.83 -12.34 -0.33
N LYS A 163 -4.24 -12.86 0.84
CA LYS A 163 -4.37 -14.31 1.09
C LYS A 163 -5.44 -14.95 0.21
N ASP A 164 -6.56 -14.27 0.03
CA ASP A 164 -7.67 -14.77 -0.82
C ASP A 164 -7.22 -14.83 -2.28
N LEU A 165 -6.52 -13.79 -2.76
CA LEU A 165 -5.91 -13.76 -4.07
C LEU A 165 -4.91 -14.92 -4.25
N GLN A 166 -4.02 -15.13 -3.30
CA GLN A 166 -3.07 -16.24 -3.31
C GLN A 166 -3.77 -17.58 -3.36
N ASN A 167 -4.79 -17.81 -2.53
CA ASN A 167 -5.53 -19.06 -2.48
C ASN A 167 -6.30 -19.34 -3.78
N LYS A 168 -6.88 -18.29 -4.39
CA LYS A 168 -7.59 -18.38 -5.67
C LYS A 168 -6.71 -18.96 -6.77
N TYR A 169 -5.47 -18.48 -6.88
CA TYR A 169 -4.55 -18.85 -7.95
C TYR A 169 -3.60 -20.01 -7.60
N LYS A 170 -3.40 -20.31 -6.30
CA LYS A 170 -2.58 -21.45 -5.86
C LYS A 170 -3.14 -22.81 -6.24
N LYS A 171 -4.46 -22.96 -6.28
CA LYS A 171 -5.14 -24.25 -6.57
C LYS A 171 -4.72 -24.85 -7.90
N ASN A 172 -4.38 -23.99 -8.88
CA ASN A 172 -4.01 -24.42 -10.23
C ASN A 172 -2.49 -24.53 -10.43
N GLN A 173 -1.70 -24.20 -9.40
CA GLN A 173 -0.25 -24.37 -9.41
C GLN A 173 0.11 -25.77 -8.93
N LYS A 174 0.08 -26.76 -9.85
CA LYS A 174 0.57 -28.11 -9.54
C LYS A 174 2.05 -28.06 -9.19
N ALA A 175 2.50 -28.87 -8.23
CA ALA A 175 3.86 -28.87 -7.69
C ALA A 175 4.99 -28.97 -8.75
N ASN A 176 4.69 -29.60 -9.91
CA ASN A 176 5.63 -29.80 -11.02
C ASN A 176 5.19 -29.12 -12.32
N ALA A 177 4.22 -28.18 -12.26
CA ALA A 177 3.81 -27.46 -13.47
C ALA A 177 4.83 -26.38 -13.83
N HIS A 178 5.17 -26.32 -15.11
CA HIS A 178 6.00 -25.26 -15.67
C HIS A 178 5.36 -23.87 -15.37
N ARG A 179 6.10 -23.00 -14.71
CA ARG A 179 5.65 -21.62 -14.41
C ARG A 179 5.57 -20.82 -15.71
N VAL A 180 4.60 -19.89 -15.77
CA VAL A 180 4.49 -18.96 -16.91
C VAL A 180 5.63 -17.96 -16.85
N ARG A 181 6.44 -17.88 -17.91
CA ARG A 181 7.54 -16.92 -18.02
C ARG A 181 6.99 -15.53 -18.28
N VAL A 182 7.25 -14.61 -17.34
CA VAL A 182 6.70 -13.25 -17.31
C VAL A 182 7.81 -12.25 -17.55
N PHE A 183 7.62 -11.37 -18.52
CA PHE A 183 8.40 -10.16 -18.67
C PHE A 183 7.54 -8.94 -18.32
N TYR A 184 8.00 -8.11 -17.38
CA TYR A 184 7.34 -6.85 -17.06
C TYR A 184 8.15 -5.70 -17.66
N GLN A 185 7.61 -5.04 -18.67
CA GLN A 185 8.23 -3.90 -19.34
C GLN A 185 7.83 -2.62 -18.62
N ILE A 186 8.79 -2.01 -17.90
CA ILE A 186 8.58 -0.70 -17.25
C ILE A 186 8.70 0.42 -18.29
N TRP A 187 9.71 0.32 -19.17
CA TRP A 187 10.02 1.33 -20.18
C TRP A 187 10.56 0.67 -21.44
N SER A 188 10.34 1.30 -22.60
CA SER A 188 10.73 0.72 -23.89
C SER A 188 12.09 1.22 -24.39
N GLN A 189 12.51 2.44 -24.05
CA GLN A 189 13.75 3.06 -24.53
C GLN A 189 14.35 3.98 -23.46
N PRO A 190 15.40 3.53 -22.72
CA PRO A 190 15.98 2.18 -22.76
C PRO A 190 14.99 1.11 -22.29
N LEU A 191 15.18 -0.13 -22.77
CA LEU A 191 14.31 -1.23 -22.35
C LEU A 191 14.59 -1.59 -20.89
N MET A 192 13.62 -1.38 -20.01
CA MET A 192 13.76 -1.56 -18.56
C MET A 192 12.72 -2.56 -18.03
N THR A 193 13.15 -3.35 -17.08
CA THR A 193 12.32 -4.33 -16.37
C THR A 193 12.50 -4.19 -14.86
N LEU A 194 12.08 -5.18 -14.10
CA LEU A 194 12.20 -5.22 -12.63
C LEU A 194 12.79 -6.57 -12.19
N ASN A 195 13.44 -6.58 -11.03
CA ASN A 195 13.90 -7.80 -10.39
C ASN A 195 12.88 -8.33 -9.37
N ARG A 196 13.17 -9.47 -8.71
CA ARG A 196 12.25 -10.07 -7.72
C ARG A 196 12.08 -9.28 -6.42
N GLU A 197 12.97 -8.32 -6.15
CA GLU A 197 12.88 -7.46 -4.96
C GLU A 197 11.88 -6.30 -5.15
N HIS A 198 11.41 -6.11 -6.39
CA HIS A 198 10.38 -5.10 -6.69
C HIS A 198 8.99 -5.61 -6.28
N LEU A 199 8.13 -4.71 -5.79
CA LEU A 199 6.76 -5.04 -5.36
C LEU A 199 5.95 -5.80 -6.42
N ILE A 200 6.07 -5.44 -7.70
CA ILE A 200 5.43 -6.17 -8.81
C ILE A 200 6.03 -7.58 -8.96
N GLY A 201 7.31 -7.77 -8.63
CA GLY A 201 7.95 -9.09 -8.58
C GLY A 201 7.30 -9.99 -7.52
N ASP A 202 6.99 -9.45 -6.34
CA ASP A 202 6.24 -10.15 -5.29
C ASP A 202 4.84 -10.58 -5.78
N ILE A 203 4.15 -9.70 -6.53
CA ILE A 203 2.85 -10.01 -7.14
C ILE A 203 2.96 -11.13 -8.19
N ILE A 204 3.94 -11.06 -9.11
CA ILE A 204 4.15 -12.08 -10.12
C ILE A 204 4.40 -13.44 -9.46
N GLN A 205 5.21 -13.47 -8.40
CA GLN A 205 5.49 -14.69 -7.64
C GLN A 205 4.23 -15.22 -6.94
N LEU A 206 3.43 -14.35 -6.32
CA LEU A 206 2.15 -14.71 -5.70
C LEU A 206 1.21 -15.37 -6.70
N CYS A 207 1.16 -14.87 -7.95
CA CYS A 207 0.35 -15.42 -9.03
C CYS A 207 0.93 -16.71 -9.63
N GLY A 208 2.11 -17.18 -9.17
CA GLY A 208 2.79 -18.38 -9.68
C GLY A 208 3.41 -18.19 -11.06
N GLY A 209 3.75 -16.96 -11.42
CA GLY A 209 4.59 -16.64 -12.57
C GLY A 209 6.07 -16.86 -12.27
N GLU A 210 6.86 -17.05 -13.32
CA GLU A 210 8.31 -16.98 -13.30
C GLU A 210 8.73 -15.64 -13.88
N GLN A 211 9.19 -14.75 -13.00
CA GLN A 211 9.68 -13.46 -13.43
C GLN A 211 11.04 -13.59 -14.10
N LEU A 212 11.12 -13.21 -15.35
CA LEU A 212 12.37 -13.09 -16.07
C LEU A 212 13.20 -11.95 -15.48
N PHE A 213 14.53 -12.12 -15.46
CA PHE A 213 15.47 -11.15 -14.86
C PHE A 213 15.33 -10.97 -13.34
N ALA A 214 14.74 -11.95 -12.66
CA ALA A 214 14.49 -11.91 -11.20
C ALA A 214 15.77 -11.75 -10.37
N THR A 215 16.94 -12.17 -10.90
CA THR A 215 18.23 -12.19 -10.19
C THR A 215 19.12 -10.99 -10.52
N GLU A 216 18.64 -10.03 -11.32
CA GLU A 216 19.38 -8.80 -11.60
C GLU A 216 19.65 -8.02 -10.32
N LYS A 217 20.82 -7.35 -10.26
CA LYS A 217 21.25 -6.63 -9.05
C LYS A 217 20.47 -5.35 -8.80
N LEU A 218 20.13 -4.64 -9.87
CA LEU A 218 19.35 -3.41 -9.77
C LEU A 218 17.86 -3.75 -9.63
N LEU A 219 17.13 -2.96 -8.85
CA LEU A 219 15.69 -3.10 -8.70
C LEU A 219 14.97 -2.97 -10.04
N VAL A 220 15.44 -2.01 -10.85
CA VAL A 220 14.91 -1.71 -12.19
C VAL A 220 16.11 -1.73 -13.16
N PRO A 221 16.50 -2.91 -13.67
CA PRO A 221 17.61 -3.05 -14.60
C PRO A 221 17.22 -2.66 -16.02
N THR A 222 18.18 -2.16 -16.78
CA THR A 222 18.12 -2.10 -18.24
C THR A 222 18.55 -3.43 -18.82
N VAL A 223 17.80 -3.93 -19.80
CA VAL A 223 18.06 -5.22 -20.47
C VAL A 223 18.11 -5.03 -21.99
N SER A 224 18.76 -5.93 -22.71
CA SER A 224 18.72 -5.90 -24.15
C SER A 224 17.51 -6.65 -24.71
N ARG A 225 17.05 -6.25 -25.89
CA ARG A 225 15.97 -6.96 -26.59
C ARG A 225 16.34 -8.43 -26.84
N GLU A 226 17.60 -8.69 -27.21
CA GLU A 226 18.12 -10.04 -27.48
C GLU A 226 18.04 -10.93 -26.22
N SER A 227 18.34 -10.36 -25.03
CA SER A 227 18.24 -11.11 -23.77
C SER A 227 16.79 -11.48 -23.45
N VAL A 228 15.84 -10.59 -23.75
CA VAL A 228 14.40 -10.88 -23.60
C VAL A 228 13.94 -11.95 -24.58
N LEU A 229 14.38 -11.90 -25.84
CA LEU A 229 14.09 -12.93 -26.86
C LEU A 229 14.64 -14.29 -26.47
N LYS A 230 15.87 -14.35 -25.96
CA LYS A 230 16.49 -15.59 -25.47
C LYS A 230 15.73 -16.17 -24.26
N ALA A 231 15.20 -15.32 -23.40
CA ALA A 231 14.42 -15.73 -22.25
C ALA A 231 12.99 -16.18 -22.63
N ASP A 232 12.53 -15.85 -23.82
CA ASP A 232 11.27 -16.25 -24.44
C ASP A 232 10.05 -16.10 -23.52
N PRO A 233 9.65 -14.86 -23.16
CA PRO A 233 8.49 -14.63 -22.34
C PRO A 233 7.22 -15.17 -22.99
N GLU A 234 6.30 -15.68 -22.17
CA GLU A 234 5.00 -16.18 -22.61
C GLU A 234 3.90 -15.15 -22.42
N ILE A 235 4.19 -14.17 -21.56
CA ILE A 235 3.36 -12.99 -21.33
C ILE A 235 4.25 -11.77 -21.08
N ILE A 236 3.88 -10.64 -21.65
CA ILE A 236 4.53 -9.34 -21.46
C ILE A 236 3.51 -8.37 -20.88
N PHE A 237 3.81 -7.83 -19.72
CA PHE A 237 3.02 -6.78 -19.07
C PHE A 237 3.66 -5.43 -19.27
N THR A 238 2.83 -4.37 -19.35
CA THR A 238 3.24 -2.98 -19.17
C THR A 238 2.16 -2.19 -18.46
N ALA A 239 2.56 -1.17 -17.70
CA ALA A 239 1.63 -0.21 -17.12
C ALA A 239 1.29 0.87 -18.14
N VAL A 240 0.03 1.31 -18.15
CA VAL A 240 -0.47 2.42 -18.96
C VAL A 240 -1.21 3.43 -18.10
N ASP A 241 -0.85 4.70 -18.18
CA ASP A 241 -1.46 5.76 -17.39
C ASP A 241 -2.69 6.37 -18.08
N ASN A 242 -2.76 6.25 -19.40
CA ASN A 242 -3.85 6.81 -20.19
C ASN A 242 -4.54 5.71 -21.02
N LYS A 243 -5.80 5.42 -20.72
CA LYS A 243 -6.61 4.41 -21.43
C LYS A 243 -6.82 4.71 -22.92
N ASN A 244 -6.60 5.96 -23.35
CA ASN A 244 -6.75 6.38 -24.74
C ASN A 244 -5.47 6.19 -25.57
N ILE A 245 -4.33 5.90 -24.94
CA ILE A 245 -3.07 5.62 -25.62
C ILE A 245 -2.86 4.11 -25.60
N LYS A 246 -2.94 3.48 -26.76
CA LYS A 246 -2.60 2.06 -26.91
C LYS A 246 -1.09 1.88 -26.90
N THR A 247 -0.62 0.87 -26.20
CA THR A 247 0.80 0.49 -26.24
C THR A 247 1.19 0.02 -27.63
N ASP A 248 2.29 0.52 -28.15
CA ASP A 248 2.91 -0.04 -29.34
C ASP A 248 3.64 -1.35 -28.97
N TRP A 249 3.04 -2.46 -29.34
CA TRP A 249 3.60 -3.78 -29.15
C TRP A 249 4.45 -4.27 -30.32
N SER A 250 4.67 -3.45 -31.37
CA SER A 250 5.36 -3.84 -32.60
C SER A 250 6.76 -4.43 -32.35
N MET A 251 7.47 -3.94 -31.33
CA MET A 251 8.75 -4.49 -30.89
C MET A 251 8.70 -6.01 -30.64
N TRP A 252 7.57 -6.52 -30.17
CA TRP A 252 7.37 -7.92 -29.78
C TRP A 252 6.42 -8.66 -30.74
N SER A 253 5.29 -8.06 -31.09
CA SER A 253 4.24 -8.71 -31.90
C SER A 253 4.66 -9.02 -33.33
N SER A 254 5.68 -8.35 -33.86
CA SER A 254 6.29 -8.65 -35.17
C SER A 254 7.11 -9.94 -35.19
N LEU A 255 7.28 -10.60 -34.04
CA LEU A 255 8.12 -11.79 -33.89
C LEU A 255 7.25 -13.06 -33.74
N PRO A 256 6.95 -13.78 -34.82
CA PRO A 256 5.97 -14.89 -34.80
C PRO A 256 6.42 -16.07 -33.95
N ASN A 257 7.73 -16.22 -33.71
CA ASN A 257 8.28 -17.32 -32.91
C ASN A 257 8.31 -17.04 -31.41
N LEU A 258 8.11 -15.78 -30.97
CA LEU A 258 8.06 -15.44 -29.56
C LEU A 258 6.82 -16.07 -28.91
N SER A 259 7.00 -16.73 -27.76
CA SER A 259 5.91 -17.38 -27.02
C SER A 259 4.79 -16.39 -26.67
N ALA A 260 5.10 -15.14 -26.28
CA ALA A 260 4.10 -14.10 -26.03
C ALA A 260 3.25 -13.79 -27.28
N THR A 261 3.84 -13.79 -28.48
CA THR A 261 3.10 -13.59 -29.72
C THR A 261 2.15 -14.76 -30.00
N LYS A 262 2.64 -16.00 -29.85
CA LYS A 262 1.83 -17.21 -30.04
C LYS A 262 0.66 -17.31 -29.08
N ASN A 263 0.86 -16.81 -27.85
CA ASN A 263 -0.14 -16.86 -26.78
C ASN A 263 -1.08 -15.64 -26.78
N ASN A 264 -0.86 -14.65 -27.65
CA ASN A 264 -1.51 -13.33 -27.56
C ASN A 264 -1.31 -12.70 -26.16
N GLY A 265 -0.11 -12.89 -25.59
CA GLY A 265 0.27 -12.59 -24.22
C GLY A 265 0.78 -11.15 -23.99
N PHE A 266 0.15 -10.16 -24.62
CA PHE A 266 0.45 -8.74 -24.44
C PHE A 266 -0.63 -8.10 -23.58
N VAL A 267 -0.27 -7.61 -22.39
CA VAL A 267 -1.25 -7.17 -21.40
C VAL A 267 -0.92 -5.80 -20.85
N GLU A 268 -1.83 -4.87 -21.05
CA GLU A 268 -1.82 -3.56 -20.41
C GLU A 268 -2.49 -3.62 -19.04
N ILE A 269 -1.87 -2.94 -18.07
CA ILE A 269 -2.40 -2.79 -16.71
C ILE A 269 -2.51 -1.29 -16.42
N ASN A 270 -3.59 -0.88 -15.77
CA ASN A 270 -3.74 0.50 -15.35
C ASN A 270 -2.62 0.89 -14.37
N GLY A 271 -1.84 1.92 -14.70
CA GLY A 271 -0.71 2.40 -13.91
C GLY A 271 -1.11 2.82 -12.50
N ASP A 272 -2.25 3.47 -12.33
CA ASP A 272 -2.75 3.88 -11.02
C ASP A 272 -2.97 2.68 -10.08
N THR A 273 -3.28 1.49 -10.64
CA THR A 273 -3.58 0.28 -9.86
C THR A 273 -2.40 -0.67 -9.71
N ILE A 274 -1.27 -0.45 -10.40
CA ILE A 274 -0.13 -1.37 -10.32
C ILE A 274 1.18 -0.67 -9.94
N SER A 275 1.32 0.62 -10.27
CA SER A 275 2.54 1.39 -9.97
C SER A 275 2.46 2.16 -8.65
N ARG A 276 1.30 2.13 -7.97
CA ARG A 276 1.06 2.80 -6.70
C ARG A 276 1.02 1.79 -5.56
N PRO A 277 2.01 1.80 -4.64
CA PRO A 277 2.00 0.92 -3.46
C PRO A 277 0.97 1.39 -2.42
N SER A 278 -0.29 1.11 -2.69
CA SER A 278 -1.46 1.39 -1.86
C SER A 278 -2.41 0.19 -1.85
N PRO A 279 -3.50 0.18 -1.07
CA PRO A 279 -4.47 -0.91 -1.11
C PRO A 279 -5.07 -1.19 -2.49
N GLN A 280 -5.11 -0.21 -3.40
CA GLN A 280 -5.61 -0.38 -4.76
C GLN A 280 -4.72 -1.27 -5.64
N ILE A 281 -3.48 -1.54 -5.22
CA ILE A 281 -2.56 -2.43 -5.97
C ILE A 281 -3.14 -3.83 -6.19
N LEU A 282 -4.08 -4.25 -5.34
CA LEU A 282 -4.75 -5.55 -5.47
C LEU A 282 -5.59 -5.68 -6.76
N ILE A 283 -6.06 -4.56 -7.31
CA ILE A 283 -6.77 -4.52 -8.60
C ILE A 283 -5.79 -4.89 -9.72
N GLY A 284 -4.60 -4.28 -9.72
CA GLY A 284 -3.54 -4.61 -10.66
C GLY A 284 -3.00 -6.03 -10.47
N ALA A 285 -2.86 -6.47 -9.23
CA ALA A 285 -2.44 -7.84 -8.88
C ALA A 285 -3.44 -8.89 -9.41
N GLU A 286 -4.74 -8.67 -9.25
CA GLU A 286 -5.77 -9.55 -9.82
C GLU A 286 -5.64 -9.65 -11.34
N LYS A 287 -5.38 -8.53 -12.03
CA LYS A 287 -5.16 -8.53 -13.48
C LYS A 287 -3.94 -9.35 -13.89
N ILE A 288 -2.81 -9.22 -13.15
CA ILE A 288 -1.61 -10.03 -13.37
C ILE A 288 -1.93 -11.51 -13.16
N CYS A 289 -2.54 -11.86 -12.03
CA CYS A 289 -2.85 -13.24 -11.69
C CYS A 289 -3.80 -13.89 -12.71
N SER A 290 -4.87 -13.21 -13.09
CA SER A 290 -5.85 -13.73 -14.06
C SER A 290 -5.23 -13.92 -15.45
N SER A 291 -4.34 -13.03 -15.86
CA SER A 291 -3.65 -13.13 -17.15
C SER A 291 -2.64 -14.28 -17.17
N ILE A 292 -1.85 -14.46 -16.10
CA ILE A 292 -0.94 -15.61 -15.94
C ILE A 292 -1.73 -16.92 -15.95
N GLU A 293 -2.86 -16.94 -15.26
CA GLU A 293 -3.73 -18.13 -15.21
C GLU A 293 -4.31 -18.49 -16.59
N ALA A 294 -4.73 -17.50 -17.38
CA ALA A 294 -5.23 -17.71 -18.74
C ALA A 294 -4.17 -18.42 -19.61
N ILE A 295 -2.90 -17.97 -19.55
CA ILE A 295 -1.78 -18.64 -20.26
C ILE A 295 -1.56 -20.05 -19.73
N ARG A 296 -1.63 -20.26 -18.42
CA ARG A 296 -1.46 -21.59 -17.81
C ARG A 296 -2.53 -22.58 -18.28
N LEU A 297 -3.78 -22.15 -18.34
CA LEU A 297 -4.91 -22.97 -18.74
C LEU A 297 -4.89 -23.31 -20.24
N SER A 298 -4.44 -22.37 -21.10
CA SER A 298 -4.35 -22.61 -22.55
C SER A 298 -3.35 -23.70 -22.92
N ARG A 299 -2.38 -24.03 -22.03
CA ARG A 299 -1.39 -25.10 -22.23
C ARG A 299 -1.88 -26.47 -21.75
N SER A 300 -2.89 -26.50 -20.87
CA SER A 300 -3.44 -27.78 -20.40
C SER A 300 -4.16 -28.45 -21.59
N PRO A 301 -3.79 -29.67 -21.98
CA PRO A 301 -4.57 -30.39 -23.00
C PRO A 301 -6.02 -30.44 -22.56
N GLN A 302 -6.94 -29.97 -23.42
CA GLN A 302 -8.36 -30.16 -23.18
C GLN A 302 -8.56 -31.67 -23.01
N LYS A 303 -8.96 -32.08 -21.81
CA LYS A 303 -9.46 -33.46 -21.63
C LYS A 303 -10.77 -33.54 -22.40
N ASN A 304 -10.71 -34.08 -23.62
CA ASN A 304 -11.90 -34.58 -24.32
C ASN A 304 -12.48 -35.75 -23.56
#